data_e45c4ecf5ecf30e867c05e7abf08f038
#
_entry.id   e45c4ecf5ecf30e867c05e7abf08f038
#
_cell.length_a   1.000
_cell.length_b   1.000
_cell.length_c   1.000
_cell.angle_alpha   90.00
_cell.angle_beta   90.00
_cell.angle_gamma   90.00
#
_symmetry.space_group_name_H-M   'P 1'
#
loop_
_entity.id
_entity.type
_entity.pdbx_description
1 polymer ?
#
loop_
_entity_poly.entity_id
_entity_poly.type
_entity_poly.pdbx_seq_one_letter_code
_entity_poly.pdbx_strand_id
1 'polypeptide(L)'
;MPDASDKLVRDLKNFVAGEWVDSDDRIEVTNPYTNEVVGTVPKMGLDQVKKAIDFMYDYEPELTAYERSEILRASAAEIKSRTDELAYGISLESGMSIQDS
;
A
#
# COMPACT_ATOMS: atom_id res chain seq x y z
N MET A 1 8.19 18.82 -7.39
CA MET A 1 7.77 17.46 -7.73
C MET A 1 8.96 16.53 -7.79
N PRO A 2 8.86 15.37 -7.18
CA PRO A 2 9.95 14.40 -7.33
C PRO A 2 10.09 13.97 -8.81
N ASP A 3 11.30 13.61 -9.18
CA ASP A 3 11.55 13.12 -10.52
C ASP A 3 10.81 11.81 -10.74
N ALA A 4 9.99 11.77 -11.80
CA ALA A 4 9.17 10.62 -12.12
C ALA A 4 10.01 9.37 -12.43
N SER A 5 11.18 9.55 -13.04
CA SER A 5 12.01 8.42 -13.48
C SER A 5 12.50 7.57 -12.32
N ASP A 6 12.77 8.17 -11.16
CA ASP A 6 13.27 7.46 -9.99
C ASP A 6 12.17 6.70 -9.22
N LYS A 7 10.88 6.99 -9.53
CA LYS A 7 9.74 6.44 -8.78
C LYS A 7 8.73 5.72 -9.65
N LEU A 8 9.04 5.48 -10.92
CA LEU A 8 8.12 4.85 -11.87
C LEU A 8 7.85 3.39 -11.56
N VAL A 9 8.84 2.67 -11.04
CA VAL A 9 8.67 1.24 -10.76
C VAL A 9 9.01 0.96 -9.31
N ARG A 10 8.04 0.39 -8.59
CA ARG A 10 8.22 -0.05 -7.20
C ARG A 10 7.72 -1.47 -7.07
N ASP A 11 8.57 -2.34 -6.55
CA ASP A 11 8.19 -3.70 -6.22
C ASP A 11 7.89 -3.77 -4.74
N LEU A 12 6.61 -3.89 -4.42
CA LEU A 12 6.13 -3.89 -3.05
C LEU A 12 5.77 -5.29 -2.60
N LYS A 13 5.71 -5.48 -1.30
CA LYS A 13 5.23 -6.71 -0.68
C LYS A 13 3.90 -6.45 0.00
N ASN A 14 3.15 -7.51 0.26
CA ASN A 14 1.93 -7.42 1.04
C ASN A 14 2.25 -7.42 2.54
N PHE A 15 1.47 -6.66 3.30
CA PHE A 15 1.59 -6.63 4.75
C PHE A 15 0.44 -7.41 5.36
N VAL A 16 0.76 -8.54 5.98
CA VAL A 16 -0.26 -9.46 6.52
C VAL A 16 0.18 -9.91 7.89
N ALA A 17 -0.72 -9.79 8.87
CA ALA A 17 -0.50 -10.26 10.24
C ALA A 17 0.80 -9.71 10.86
N GLY A 18 1.12 -8.46 10.58
CA GLY A 18 2.32 -7.81 11.10
C GLY A 18 3.61 -8.14 10.35
N GLU A 19 3.53 -8.86 9.24
CA GLU A 19 4.70 -9.30 8.46
C GLU A 19 4.57 -8.91 7.00
N TRP A 20 5.71 -8.63 6.37
CA TRP A 20 5.79 -8.43 4.94
C TRP A 20 5.88 -9.79 4.26
N VAL A 21 4.96 -10.07 3.35
CA VAL A 21 4.92 -11.35 2.62
C VAL A 21 5.01 -11.10 1.12
N ASP A 22 5.70 -12.01 0.45
CA ASP A 22 5.87 -11.98 -1.00
C ASP A 22 5.22 -13.21 -1.63
N SER A 23 5.20 -13.25 -2.96
CA SER A 23 4.71 -14.38 -3.74
C SER A 23 5.52 -14.48 -5.03
N ASP A 24 5.62 -15.69 -5.58
CA ASP A 24 6.26 -15.90 -6.88
C ASP A 24 5.45 -15.25 -8.00
N ASP A 25 4.13 -15.25 -7.88
CA ASP A 25 3.24 -14.53 -8.80
C ASP A 25 3.10 -13.09 -8.37
N ARG A 26 3.21 -12.19 -9.34
CA ARG A 26 3.07 -10.77 -9.08
C ARG A 26 2.10 -10.14 -10.05
N ILE A 27 1.44 -9.09 -9.60
CA ILE A 27 0.52 -8.28 -10.41
C ILE A 27 1.25 -7.00 -10.80
N GLU A 28 1.27 -6.70 -12.08
CA GLU A 28 1.81 -5.44 -12.58
C GLU A 28 0.75 -4.35 -12.48
N VAL A 29 1.12 -3.23 -11.89
CA VAL A 29 0.28 -2.03 -11.85
C VAL A 29 0.77 -1.09 -12.93
N THR A 30 -0.10 -0.70 -13.84
CA THR A 30 0.25 0.15 -14.97
C THR A 30 -0.41 1.51 -14.86
N ASN A 31 0.28 2.52 -15.40
CA ASN A 31 -0.29 3.83 -15.57
C ASN A 31 -1.32 3.76 -16.71
N PRO A 32 -2.60 4.03 -16.48
CA PRO A 32 -3.62 3.91 -17.53
C PRO A 32 -3.45 4.90 -18.68
N TYR A 33 -2.69 5.96 -18.47
CA TYR A 33 -2.43 6.95 -19.49
C TYR A 33 -1.29 6.58 -20.43
N THR A 34 -0.19 6.04 -19.87
CA THR A 34 1.02 5.72 -20.65
C THR A 34 1.19 4.23 -20.92
N ASN A 35 0.47 3.36 -20.20
CA ASN A 35 0.61 1.91 -20.17
C ASN A 35 1.98 1.43 -19.64
N GLU A 36 2.75 2.29 -19.01
CA GLU A 36 4.01 1.91 -18.39
C GLU A 36 3.76 1.25 -17.03
N VAL A 37 4.58 0.26 -16.69
CA VAL A 37 4.51 -0.39 -15.38
C VAL A 37 5.06 0.56 -14.33
N VAL A 38 4.25 0.85 -13.31
CA VAL A 38 4.65 1.75 -12.21
C VAL A 38 4.98 1.00 -10.93
N GLY A 39 4.71 -0.29 -10.90
CA GLY A 39 5.06 -1.12 -9.76
C GLY A 39 4.51 -2.52 -9.89
N THR A 40 4.90 -3.38 -8.97
CA THR A 40 4.36 -4.74 -8.86
C THR A 40 3.99 -5.03 -7.42
N VAL A 41 2.98 -5.88 -7.25
CA VAL A 41 2.57 -6.37 -5.93
C VAL A 41 2.40 -7.88 -5.99
N PRO A 42 2.61 -8.61 -4.87
CA PRO A 42 2.42 -10.05 -4.87
C PRO A 42 0.95 -10.40 -5.11
N LYS A 43 0.73 -11.42 -5.92
CA LYS A 43 -0.60 -12.02 -6.08
C LYS A 43 -0.70 -13.18 -5.10
N MET A 44 -1.53 -13.02 -4.07
CA MET A 44 -1.70 -14.05 -3.06
C MET A 44 -2.65 -15.14 -3.56
N GLY A 45 -2.29 -16.40 -3.28
CA GLY A 45 -3.16 -17.53 -3.53
C GLY A 45 -4.29 -17.60 -2.51
N LEU A 46 -5.30 -18.41 -2.83
CA LEU A 46 -6.50 -18.56 -2.00
C LEU A 46 -6.13 -19.02 -0.56
N ASP A 47 -5.18 -19.93 -0.43
CA ASP A 47 -4.77 -20.44 0.88
C ASP A 47 -4.14 -19.35 1.75
N GLN A 48 -3.35 -18.47 1.14
CA GLN A 48 -2.73 -17.34 1.84
C GLN A 48 -3.79 -16.34 2.29
N VAL A 49 -4.77 -16.06 1.46
CA VAL A 49 -5.89 -15.18 1.81
C VAL A 49 -6.71 -15.76 2.95
N LYS A 50 -6.99 -17.07 2.92
CA LYS A 50 -7.71 -17.76 4.00
C LYS A 50 -6.96 -17.67 5.32
N LYS A 51 -5.64 -17.90 5.31
CA LYS A 51 -4.82 -17.77 6.52
C LYS A 51 -4.84 -16.36 7.09
N ALA A 52 -4.82 -15.35 6.22
CA ALA A 52 -4.91 -13.97 6.66
C ALA A 52 -6.25 -13.66 7.33
N ILE A 53 -7.34 -14.15 6.76
CA ILE A 53 -8.69 -13.99 7.31
C ILE A 53 -8.81 -14.71 8.66
N ASP A 54 -8.31 -15.95 8.74
CA ASP A 54 -8.35 -16.73 9.98
C ASP A 54 -7.56 -16.04 11.09
N PHE A 55 -6.39 -15.49 10.76
CA PHE A 55 -5.60 -14.74 11.72
C PHE A 55 -6.38 -13.54 12.25
N MET A 56 -7.01 -12.78 11.37
CA MET A 56 -7.76 -11.60 11.77
C MET A 56 -9.02 -11.95 12.58
N TYR A 57 -9.65 -13.06 12.27
CA TYR A 57 -10.82 -13.54 13.00
C TYR A 57 -10.48 -13.88 14.46
N ASP A 58 -9.32 -14.53 14.68
CA ASP A 58 -8.90 -14.97 16.01
C ASP A 58 -8.12 -13.86 16.76
N TYR A 59 -7.78 -12.77 16.09
CA TYR A 59 -6.96 -11.73 16.69
C TYR A 59 -7.75 -10.94 17.74
N GLU A 60 -7.20 -10.87 18.95
CA GLU A 60 -7.74 -10.03 20.01
C GLU A 60 -6.79 -8.85 20.26
N PRO A 61 -7.25 -7.62 20.01
CA PRO A 61 -6.40 -6.46 20.23
C PRO A 61 -6.14 -6.25 21.70
N GLU A 62 -4.87 -6.05 22.05
CA GLU A 62 -4.44 -5.80 23.42
C GLU A 62 -4.35 -4.31 23.75
N LEU A 63 -4.47 -3.46 22.72
CA LEU A 63 -4.34 -2.03 22.87
C LEU A 63 -5.61 -1.39 23.44
N THR A 64 -5.41 -0.39 24.31
CA THR A 64 -6.49 0.44 24.79
C THR A 64 -7.01 1.34 23.66
N ALA A 65 -8.19 1.94 23.85
CA ALA A 65 -8.73 2.92 22.91
C ALA A 65 -7.79 4.13 22.76
N TYR A 66 -7.18 4.56 23.86
CA TYR A 66 -6.21 5.65 23.82
C TYR A 66 -4.98 5.30 22.98
N GLU A 67 -4.42 4.12 23.19
CA GLU A 67 -3.26 3.65 22.43
C GLU A 67 -3.57 3.55 20.93
N ARG A 68 -4.75 3.04 20.57
CA ARG A 68 -5.19 3.02 19.16
C ARG A 68 -5.32 4.41 18.58
N SER A 69 -5.85 5.35 19.36
CA SER A 69 -5.96 6.75 18.95
C SER A 69 -4.60 7.37 18.66
N GLU A 70 -3.61 7.10 19.52
CA GLU A 70 -2.25 7.60 19.32
C GLU A 70 -1.62 7.05 18.04
N ILE A 71 -1.81 5.77 17.77
CA ILE A 71 -1.30 5.14 16.54
C ILE A 71 -1.94 5.78 15.30
N LEU A 72 -3.26 5.98 15.33
CA LEU A 72 -3.96 6.60 14.21
C LEU A 72 -3.52 8.04 13.98
N ARG A 73 -3.29 8.80 15.04
CA ARG A 73 -2.78 10.17 14.93
C ARG A 73 -1.37 10.20 14.35
N ALA A 74 -0.50 9.31 14.81
CA ALA A 74 0.85 9.20 14.26
C ALA A 74 0.83 8.81 12.78
N SER A 75 -0.04 7.88 12.41
CA SER A 75 -0.22 7.47 11.02
C SER A 75 -0.71 8.62 10.13
N ALA A 76 -1.68 9.39 10.62
CA ALA A 76 -2.18 10.55 9.89
C ALA A 76 -1.10 11.61 9.69
N ALA A 77 -0.27 11.86 10.71
CA ALA A 77 0.84 12.79 10.61
C ALA A 77 1.87 12.34 9.58
N GLU A 78 2.17 11.03 9.55
CA GLU A 78 3.10 10.46 8.58
C GLU A 78 2.56 10.59 7.16
N ILE A 79 1.29 10.29 6.94
CA ILE A 79 0.64 10.44 5.63
C ILE A 79 0.71 11.90 5.20
N LYS A 80 0.42 12.83 6.10
CA LYS A 80 0.46 14.26 5.80
C LYS A 80 1.87 14.72 5.41
N SER A 81 2.90 14.20 6.08
CA SER A 81 4.29 14.53 5.76
C SER A 81 4.73 14.00 4.42
N ARG A 82 4.03 12.99 3.88
CA ARG A 82 4.33 12.34 2.61
C ARG A 82 3.25 12.62 1.55
N THR A 83 2.53 13.71 1.69
CA THR A 83 1.40 14.04 0.81
C THR A 83 1.80 14.07 -0.66
N ASP A 84 2.91 14.74 -1.00
CA ASP A 84 3.35 14.85 -2.39
C ASP A 84 3.70 13.49 -3.00
N GLU A 85 4.40 12.66 -2.24
CA GLU A 85 4.77 11.31 -2.67
C GLU A 85 3.53 10.44 -2.92
N LEU A 86 2.58 10.48 -1.99
CA LEU A 86 1.37 9.66 -2.08
C LEU A 86 0.45 10.14 -3.20
N ALA A 87 0.28 11.45 -3.35
CA ALA A 87 -0.51 12.02 -4.42
C ALA A 87 0.08 11.68 -5.80
N TYR A 88 1.40 11.72 -5.90
CA TYR A 88 2.10 11.34 -7.13
C TYR A 88 1.87 9.86 -7.47
N GLY A 89 1.94 8.99 -6.46
CA GLY A 89 1.64 7.56 -6.63
C GLY A 89 0.22 7.32 -7.12
N ILE A 90 -0.76 7.99 -6.52
CA ILE A 90 -2.16 7.88 -6.95
C ILE A 90 -2.32 8.33 -8.41
N SER A 91 -1.69 9.44 -8.77
CA SER A 91 -1.74 9.95 -10.13
C SER A 91 -1.15 8.96 -11.14
N LEU A 92 -0.03 8.33 -10.81
CA LEU A 92 0.60 7.33 -11.67
C LEU A 92 -0.29 6.10 -11.87
N GLU A 93 -0.94 5.63 -10.81
CA GLU A 93 -1.72 4.40 -10.85
C GLU A 93 -3.11 4.58 -11.46
N SER A 94 -3.72 5.74 -11.26
CA SER A 94 -5.11 5.99 -11.64
C SER A 94 -5.27 6.92 -12.83
N GLY A 95 -4.23 7.68 -13.18
CA GLY A 95 -4.31 8.72 -14.20
C GLY A 95 -5.03 9.99 -13.75
N MET A 96 -5.34 10.10 -12.45
CA MET A 96 -5.94 11.32 -11.89
C MET A 96 -4.95 12.48 -11.91
N SER A 97 -5.47 13.70 -11.94
CA SER A 97 -4.63 14.89 -11.77
C SER A 97 -4.04 14.93 -10.35
N ILE A 98 -2.91 15.62 -10.20
CA ILE A 98 -2.27 15.77 -8.89
C ILE A 98 -3.19 16.44 -7.88
N GLN A 99 -3.99 17.40 -8.31
CA GLN A 99 -4.90 18.11 -7.42
C GLN A 99 -6.00 17.21 -6.86
N ASP A 100 -6.43 16.22 -7.65
CA ASP A 100 -7.48 15.29 -7.25
C ASP A 100 -6.97 14.06 -6.51
N SER A 101 -5.67 13.87 -6.50
CA SER A 101 -5.02 12.69 -5.88
C SER A 101 -4.79 12.81 -4.37
#